data_d6a32a4f0f950ecd633618c19d29df9e
#
_entry.id   d6a32a4f0f950ecd633618c19d29df9e
#
_cell.length_a   1.000
_cell.length_b   1.000
_cell.length_c   1.000
_cell.angle_alpha   90.00
_cell.angle_beta   90.00
_cell.angle_gamma   90.00
#
_symmetry.space_group_name_H-M   'P 1'
#
loop_
_entity.id
_entity.type
_entity.pdbx_description
1 polymer ?
#
loop_
_entity_poly.entity_id
_entity_poly.type
_entity_poly.pdbx_seq_one_letter_code
_entity_poly.pdbx_strand_id
1 'polypeptide(L)'
;MRVARYLARAILLLYALAVVFTECAPTTAVADPILAGIKTRGQLRVGYDPGSFPFTTTIDGQPAGYDIDLSRALGQSLGVPVVFVPTGLDAAYDELQQGRYDIIASAMPYAPEQGWRARFSTPYYNNGLIPLARTTRYDPTITSTVPVGVVLGSDGDSYLRSRARAGKASVVRYYDTTAQLWEALQCGFVERIITERSTTDAMQRADQSLIAGPPLSDAPYVVVLPYDALYLTDIVNTTLAALQTDGRRARIADRWLTIDPVICPQPE
;
A
#
# COMPACT_ATOMS: atom_id res chain seq x y z
N MET A 1 77.17 -3.84 18.19
CA MET A 1 75.93 -4.16 18.90
C MET A 1 74.86 -3.05 18.92
N ARG A 2 75.19 -1.76 18.95
CA ARG A 2 74.17 -0.69 18.97
C ARG A 2 73.44 -0.50 17.63
N VAL A 3 74.13 -0.57 16.49
CA VAL A 3 73.55 -0.42 15.16
C VAL A 3 72.51 -1.47 14.81
N ALA A 4 72.72 -2.75 15.19
CA ALA A 4 71.81 -3.83 14.95
C ALA A 4 70.46 -3.65 15.73
N ARG A 5 70.49 -3.02 16.90
CA ARG A 5 69.28 -2.71 17.69
C ARG A 5 68.44 -1.55 17.06
N TYR A 6 69.06 -0.61 16.40
CA TYR A 6 68.36 0.48 15.72
C TYR A 6 67.71 -0.04 14.43
N LEU A 7 68.41 -0.87 13.66
CA LEU A 7 67.85 -1.53 12.47
C LEU A 7 66.63 -2.42 12.81
N ALA A 8 66.72 -3.23 13.88
CA ALA A 8 65.61 -4.05 14.30
C ALA A 8 64.37 -3.24 14.76
N ARG A 9 64.58 -2.11 15.44
CA ARG A 9 63.49 -1.19 15.82
C ARG A 9 62.87 -0.48 14.64
N ALA A 10 63.67 -0.05 13.65
CA ALA A 10 63.16 0.56 12.43
C ALA A 10 62.33 -0.42 11.58
N ILE A 11 62.74 -1.69 11.49
CA ILE A 11 61.97 -2.74 10.78
C ILE A 11 60.65 -3.05 11.50
N LEU A 12 60.68 -3.11 12.85
CA LEU A 12 59.46 -3.32 13.65
C LEU A 12 58.46 -2.14 13.50
N LEU A 13 58.94 -0.90 13.44
CA LEU A 13 58.15 0.28 13.25
C LEU A 13 57.52 0.31 11.82
N LEU A 14 58.31 -0.07 10.82
CA LEU A 14 57.81 -0.17 9.43
C LEU A 14 56.79 -1.28 9.28
N TYR A 15 56.98 -2.43 10.00
CA TYR A 15 56.02 -3.53 10.00
C TYR A 15 54.74 -3.13 10.72
N ALA A 16 54.81 -2.43 11.87
CA ALA A 16 53.67 -1.89 12.59
C ALA A 16 52.90 -0.85 11.76
N LEU A 17 53.60 -0.01 10.99
CA LEU A 17 52.97 0.95 10.10
C LEU A 17 52.29 0.28 8.89
N ALA A 18 52.88 -0.78 8.35
CA ALA A 18 52.30 -1.56 7.26
C ALA A 18 51.03 -2.33 7.68
N VAL A 19 50.97 -2.83 8.92
CA VAL A 19 49.80 -3.55 9.47
C VAL A 19 48.61 -2.60 9.68
N VAL A 20 48.86 -1.34 10.06
CA VAL A 20 47.80 -0.34 10.28
C VAL A 20 47.14 0.10 8.94
N PHE A 21 47.87 0.00 7.81
CA PHE A 21 47.30 0.32 6.49
C PHE A 21 46.54 -0.84 5.81
N THR A 22 46.57 -2.05 6.37
CA THR A 22 45.96 -3.22 5.72
C THR A 22 44.49 -3.49 6.17
N GLU A 23 43.97 -2.75 7.17
CA GLU A 23 42.62 -2.97 7.70
C GLU A 23 41.55 -2.03 7.14
N CYS A 24 41.86 -1.19 6.17
CA CYS A 24 40.86 -0.39 5.47
C CYS A 24 40.60 -0.93 4.06
N ALA A 25 40.32 -2.24 3.97
CA ALA A 25 39.63 -2.74 2.77
C ALA A 25 38.26 -2.07 2.77
N PRO A 26 37.85 -1.36 1.70
CA PRO A 26 36.48 -0.87 1.63
C PRO A 26 35.58 -2.07 1.74
N THR A 27 34.77 -2.10 2.79
CA THR A 27 33.64 -3.03 2.88
C THR A 27 32.94 -2.89 1.54
N THR A 28 32.90 -3.92 0.71
CA THR A 28 32.16 -3.89 -0.55
C THR A 28 30.71 -3.70 -0.12
N ALA A 29 30.29 -2.43 -0.13
CA ALA A 29 28.88 -2.11 0.09
C ALA A 29 28.11 -2.90 -0.95
N VAL A 30 27.21 -3.78 -0.49
CA VAL A 30 26.33 -4.54 -1.39
C VAL A 30 25.67 -3.50 -2.28
N ALA A 31 26.01 -3.48 -3.55
CA ALA A 31 25.48 -2.50 -4.48
C ALA A 31 24.00 -2.81 -4.69
N ASP A 32 23.12 -1.85 -4.45
CA ASP A 32 21.74 -1.89 -4.91
C ASP A 32 21.70 -1.27 -6.32
N PRO A 33 21.67 -2.08 -7.37
CA PRO A 33 21.76 -1.59 -8.74
C PRO A 33 20.55 -0.74 -9.12
N ILE A 34 19.39 -1.01 -8.51
CA ILE A 34 18.16 -0.26 -8.77
C ILE A 34 18.27 1.14 -8.17
N LEU A 35 18.69 1.26 -6.90
CA LEU A 35 18.91 2.55 -6.26
C LEU A 35 20.00 3.37 -6.97
N ALA A 36 21.09 2.72 -7.37
CA ALA A 36 22.15 3.38 -8.16
C ALA A 36 21.62 3.89 -9.50
N GLY A 37 20.81 3.08 -10.20
CA GLY A 37 20.16 3.46 -11.45
C GLY A 37 19.21 4.67 -11.28
N ILE A 38 18.40 4.70 -10.23
CA ILE A 38 17.53 5.85 -9.88
C ILE A 38 18.36 7.11 -9.70
N LYS A 39 19.44 7.03 -8.90
CA LYS A 39 20.33 8.19 -8.62
C LYS A 39 21.03 8.69 -9.89
N THR A 40 21.52 7.79 -10.73
CA THR A 40 22.21 8.15 -11.98
C THR A 40 21.26 8.78 -13.00
N ARG A 41 20.04 8.26 -13.13
CA ARG A 41 19.01 8.85 -14.01
C ARG A 41 18.41 10.14 -13.45
N GLY A 42 18.49 10.34 -12.14
CA GLY A 42 17.85 11.45 -11.46
C GLY A 42 16.34 11.40 -11.44
N GLN A 43 15.72 10.21 -11.52
CA GLN A 43 14.27 10.02 -11.47
C GLN A 43 13.87 8.62 -10.96
N LEU A 44 12.74 8.54 -10.25
CA LEU A 44 12.07 7.32 -9.84
C LEU A 44 10.96 6.99 -10.85
N ARG A 45 11.01 5.83 -11.51
CA ARG A 45 9.95 5.36 -12.39
C ARG A 45 9.00 4.46 -11.60
N VAL A 46 7.70 4.75 -11.66
CA VAL A 46 6.66 4.03 -10.92
C VAL A 46 5.65 3.45 -11.90
N GLY A 47 5.53 2.12 -11.91
CA GLY A 47 4.48 1.41 -12.63
C GLY A 47 3.14 1.53 -11.89
N TYR A 48 2.06 1.84 -12.62
CA TYR A 48 0.71 1.96 -12.06
C TYR A 48 -0.37 1.58 -13.10
N ASP A 49 -1.47 1.00 -12.62
CA ASP A 49 -2.68 0.74 -13.42
C ASP A 49 -3.69 1.87 -13.16
N PRO A 50 -4.09 2.65 -14.18
CA PRO A 50 -5.02 3.76 -14.00
C PRO A 50 -6.47 3.35 -13.64
N GLY A 51 -6.78 2.05 -13.64
CA GLY A 51 -8.11 1.51 -13.36
C GLY A 51 -8.44 1.24 -11.89
N SER A 52 -7.53 1.52 -10.95
CA SER A 52 -7.67 1.11 -9.54
C SER A 52 -8.08 2.27 -8.61
N PHE A 53 -9.10 3.07 -8.99
CA PHE A 53 -9.62 4.15 -8.13
C PHE A 53 -10.09 3.60 -6.76
N PRO A 54 -9.82 4.29 -5.62
CA PRO A 54 -9.21 5.63 -5.46
C PRO A 54 -7.67 5.62 -5.36
N PHE A 55 -7.03 4.47 -5.52
CA PHE A 55 -5.57 4.34 -5.36
C PHE A 55 -4.83 4.88 -6.57
N THR A 56 -5.27 4.52 -7.76
CA THR A 56 -4.69 5.01 -9.03
C THR A 56 -5.78 5.27 -10.05
N THR A 57 -5.66 6.39 -10.75
CA THR A 57 -6.57 6.82 -11.83
C THR A 57 -5.87 7.82 -12.73
N THR A 58 -6.60 8.33 -13.71
CA THR A 58 -6.17 9.44 -14.57
C THR A 58 -7.21 10.56 -14.51
N ILE A 59 -6.79 11.76 -14.17
CA ILE A 59 -7.61 12.97 -14.16
C ILE A 59 -6.97 13.95 -15.13
N ASP A 60 -7.71 14.44 -16.11
CA ASP A 60 -7.23 15.36 -17.15
C ASP A 60 -5.93 14.87 -17.83
N GLY A 61 -5.85 13.56 -18.08
CA GLY A 61 -4.68 12.93 -18.69
C GLY A 61 -3.45 12.79 -17.77
N GLN A 62 -3.58 13.15 -16.49
CA GLN A 62 -2.48 13.07 -15.51
C GLN A 62 -2.74 11.97 -14.48
N PRO A 63 -1.68 11.22 -14.06
CA PRO A 63 -1.77 10.26 -12.97
C PRO A 63 -2.23 10.92 -11.67
N ALA A 64 -3.24 10.31 -11.04
CA ALA A 64 -3.86 10.80 -9.82
C ALA A 64 -4.26 9.60 -8.93
N GLY A 65 -4.43 9.83 -7.61
CA GLY A 65 -4.83 8.79 -6.68
C GLY A 65 -3.93 8.70 -5.44
N TYR A 66 -4.37 7.88 -4.51
CA TYR A 66 -3.67 7.64 -3.24
C TYR A 66 -2.22 7.20 -3.47
N ASP A 67 -2.00 6.20 -4.33
CA ASP A 67 -0.68 5.63 -4.59
C ASP A 67 0.20 6.56 -5.42
N ILE A 68 -0.42 7.42 -6.21
CA ILE A 68 0.29 8.46 -6.97
C ILE A 68 0.88 9.49 -5.99
N ASP A 69 0.09 9.97 -5.02
CA ASP A 69 0.58 10.91 -4.00
C ASP A 69 1.58 10.23 -3.05
N LEU A 70 1.37 8.95 -2.70
CA LEU A 70 2.33 8.14 -1.95
C LEU A 70 3.68 8.04 -2.70
N SER A 71 3.63 7.75 -4.00
CA SER A 71 4.83 7.64 -4.86
C SER A 71 5.58 8.97 -4.99
N ARG A 72 4.87 10.10 -5.05
CA ARG A 72 5.49 11.43 -5.03
C ARG A 72 6.26 11.65 -3.72
N ALA A 73 5.71 11.20 -2.59
CA ALA A 73 6.41 11.30 -1.31
C ALA A 73 7.65 10.37 -1.24
N LEU A 74 7.61 9.19 -1.88
CA LEU A 74 8.78 8.32 -2.04
C LEU A 74 9.87 9.00 -2.89
N GLY A 75 9.50 9.61 -4.01
CA GLY A 75 10.43 10.40 -4.84
C GLY A 75 11.09 11.54 -4.06
N GLN A 76 10.31 12.26 -3.24
CA GLN A 76 10.84 13.33 -2.37
C GLN A 76 11.87 12.80 -1.37
N SER A 77 11.63 11.63 -0.76
CA SER A 77 12.58 11.02 0.19
C SER A 77 13.88 10.58 -0.49
N LEU A 78 13.80 10.19 -1.77
CA LEU A 78 14.96 9.85 -2.61
C LEU A 78 15.66 11.07 -3.19
N GLY A 79 15.04 12.27 -3.11
CA GLY A 79 15.53 13.52 -3.70
C GLY A 79 15.46 13.54 -5.23
N VAL A 80 14.47 12.84 -5.83
CA VAL A 80 14.29 12.77 -7.29
C VAL A 80 12.82 12.96 -7.66
N PRO A 81 12.51 13.50 -8.85
CA PRO A 81 11.16 13.50 -9.39
C PRO A 81 10.66 12.08 -9.71
N VAL A 82 9.35 11.93 -9.76
CA VAL A 82 8.67 10.68 -10.11
C VAL A 82 8.16 10.75 -11.54
N VAL A 83 8.41 9.68 -12.30
CA VAL A 83 7.84 9.45 -13.63
C VAL A 83 6.89 8.25 -13.54
N PHE A 84 5.63 8.46 -13.85
CA PHE A 84 4.62 7.42 -13.83
C PHE A 84 4.53 6.72 -15.18
N VAL A 85 4.56 5.37 -15.15
CA VAL A 85 4.53 4.50 -16.32
C VAL A 85 3.26 3.66 -16.24
N PRO A 86 2.27 3.86 -17.12
CA PRO A 86 1.07 3.04 -17.11
C PRO A 86 1.40 1.60 -17.48
N THR A 87 0.79 0.66 -16.76
CA THR A 87 0.91 -0.78 -16.97
C THR A 87 -0.42 -1.46 -16.66
N GLY A 88 -0.63 -2.68 -17.14
CA GLY A 88 -1.72 -3.53 -16.68
C GLY A 88 -1.22 -4.43 -15.54
N LEU A 89 -2.10 -4.75 -14.60
CA LEU A 89 -1.73 -5.56 -13.43
C LEU A 89 -1.16 -6.94 -13.82
N ASP A 90 -1.66 -7.54 -14.91
CA ASP A 90 -1.22 -8.85 -15.39
C ASP A 90 0.25 -8.86 -15.87
N ALA A 91 0.71 -7.75 -16.45
CA ALA A 91 2.08 -7.60 -16.97
C ALA A 91 3.03 -6.98 -15.93
N ALA A 92 2.51 -6.47 -14.82
CA ALA A 92 3.25 -5.60 -13.92
C ALA A 92 4.55 -6.22 -13.38
N TYR A 93 4.52 -7.46 -12.96
CA TYR A 93 5.72 -8.14 -12.44
C TYR A 93 6.77 -8.40 -13.53
N ASP A 94 6.36 -8.77 -14.73
CA ASP A 94 7.27 -9.06 -15.83
C ASP A 94 7.94 -7.78 -16.34
N GLU A 95 7.19 -6.70 -16.44
CA GLU A 95 7.71 -5.39 -16.83
C GLU A 95 8.64 -4.79 -15.74
N LEU A 96 8.38 -5.08 -14.44
CA LEU A 96 9.28 -4.73 -13.35
C LEU A 96 10.63 -5.45 -13.52
N GLN A 97 10.61 -6.75 -13.79
CA GLN A 97 11.83 -7.54 -14.03
C GLN A 97 12.61 -7.06 -15.27
N GLN A 98 11.91 -6.59 -16.30
CA GLN A 98 12.53 -6.00 -17.50
C GLN A 98 13.08 -4.58 -17.25
N GLY A 99 12.88 -4.02 -16.05
CA GLY A 99 13.36 -2.70 -15.70
C GLY A 99 12.63 -1.55 -16.40
N ARG A 100 11.37 -1.77 -16.83
CA ARG A 100 10.54 -0.71 -17.42
C ARG A 100 10.26 0.40 -16.41
N TYR A 101 10.10 0.06 -15.14
CA TYR A 101 10.00 0.95 -13.99
C TYR A 101 10.79 0.37 -12.81
N ASP A 102 10.96 1.16 -11.76
CA ASP A 102 11.80 0.83 -10.61
C ASP A 102 11.00 0.23 -9.45
N ILE A 103 9.72 0.59 -9.33
CA ILE A 103 8.76 0.08 -8.36
C ILE A 103 7.36 0.03 -8.97
N ILE A 104 6.45 -0.73 -8.35
CA ILE A 104 5.01 -0.70 -8.63
C ILE A 104 4.29 -0.17 -7.41
N ALA A 105 3.43 0.84 -7.60
CA ALA A 105 2.50 1.34 -6.59
C ALA A 105 1.12 1.52 -7.24
N SER A 106 0.22 0.55 -7.05
CA SER A 106 -1.06 0.44 -7.74
C SER A 106 -2.02 -0.50 -7.01
N ALA A 107 -2.30 -0.25 -5.73
CA ALA A 107 -3.13 -1.12 -4.90
C ALA A 107 -2.68 -2.60 -4.96
N MET A 108 -1.36 -2.83 -5.08
CA MET A 108 -0.81 -4.17 -5.25
C MET A 108 -1.03 -5.00 -3.99
N PRO A 109 -1.76 -6.12 -4.07
CA PRO A 109 -1.91 -7.00 -2.93
C PRO A 109 -0.57 -7.63 -2.55
N TYR A 110 -0.36 -7.86 -1.25
CA TYR A 110 0.78 -8.64 -0.79
C TYR A 110 0.67 -10.09 -1.30
N ALA A 111 1.59 -10.51 -2.13
CA ALA A 111 1.61 -11.77 -2.84
C ALA A 111 2.90 -12.56 -2.52
N PRO A 112 2.98 -13.22 -1.35
CA PRO A 112 4.21 -13.89 -0.91
C PRO A 112 4.68 -14.99 -1.87
N GLU A 113 3.80 -15.58 -2.67
CA GLU A 113 4.11 -16.54 -3.72
C GLU A 113 4.94 -15.93 -4.87
N GLN A 114 4.96 -14.60 -5.00
CA GLN A 114 5.80 -13.87 -5.96
C GLN A 114 7.17 -13.49 -5.37
N GLY A 115 7.46 -13.83 -4.12
CA GLY A 115 8.70 -13.47 -3.40
C GLY A 115 9.99 -13.98 -4.04
N TRP A 116 9.90 -14.93 -4.97
CA TRP A 116 11.04 -15.42 -5.74
C TRP A 116 11.50 -14.43 -6.83
N ARG A 117 10.63 -13.49 -7.25
CA ARG A 117 10.91 -12.53 -8.32
C ARG A 117 10.75 -11.07 -7.92
N ALA A 118 10.18 -10.79 -6.75
CA ALA A 118 9.93 -9.44 -6.28
C ALA A 118 10.11 -9.33 -4.76
N ARG A 119 10.36 -8.11 -4.28
CA ARG A 119 10.29 -7.73 -2.88
C ARG A 119 9.03 -6.92 -2.64
N PHE A 120 8.61 -6.91 -1.38
CA PHE A 120 7.44 -6.17 -0.94
C PHE A 120 7.84 -5.24 0.19
N SER A 121 7.29 -4.04 0.17
CA SER A 121 7.38 -3.14 1.32
C SER A 121 6.56 -3.68 2.50
N THR A 122 6.69 -3.04 3.66
CA THR A 122 5.65 -3.11 4.68
C THR A 122 4.32 -2.63 4.10
N PRO A 123 3.18 -3.22 4.52
CA PRO A 123 1.88 -2.76 4.04
C PRO A 123 1.63 -1.30 4.37
N TYR A 124 1.19 -0.53 3.37
CA TYR A 124 0.82 0.88 3.57
C TYR A 124 -0.69 1.07 3.73
N TYR A 125 -1.49 0.13 3.28
CA TYR A 125 -2.95 0.11 3.44
C TYR A 125 -3.44 -1.33 3.59
N ASN A 126 -4.54 -1.54 4.32
CA ASN A 126 -5.20 -2.85 4.39
C ASN A 126 -6.65 -2.66 3.94
N ASN A 127 -6.94 -3.08 2.70
CA ASN A 127 -8.25 -2.89 2.07
C ASN A 127 -9.22 -4.05 2.32
N GLY A 128 -9.02 -4.82 3.40
CA GLY A 128 -9.92 -5.91 3.77
C GLY A 128 -11.36 -5.45 4.02
N LEU A 129 -12.27 -6.40 4.08
CA LEU A 129 -13.70 -6.17 4.27
C LEU A 129 -14.00 -5.65 5.68
N ILE A 130 -14.84 -4.62 5.74
CA ILE A 130 -15.31 -4.01 6.98
C ILE A 130 -16.85 -3.99 6.97
N PRO A 131 -17.50 -4.44 8.05
CA PRO A 131 -18.91 -4.18 8.24
C PRO A 131 -19.10 -2.75 8.76
N LEU A 132 -20.03 -2.02 8.15
CA LEU A 132 -20.37 -0.65 8.50
C LEU A 132 -21.86 -0.55 8.83
N ALA A 133 -22.21 0.15 9.89
CA ALA A 133 -23.59 0.25 10.37
C ALA A 133 -23.95 1.66 10.85
N ARG A 134 -25.23 2.00 10.81
CA ARG A 134 -25.79 3.27 11.31
C ARG A 134 -26.10 3.27 12.82
N THR A 135 -26.07 2.14 13.49
CA THR A 135 -26.53 2.00 14.86
C THR A 135 -25.43 1.51 15.79
N THR A 136 -25.47 2.00 17.04
CA THR A 136 -24.62 1.53 18.14
C THR A 136 -24.92 0.09 18.58
N ARG A 137 -26.06 -0.47 18.16
CA ARG A 137 -26.40 -1.89 18.37
C ARG A 137 -25.73 -2.76 17.30
N TYR A 138 -24.43 -2.60 17.16
CA TYR A 138 -23.65 -3.50 16.30
C TYR A 138 -23.63 -4.89 16.94
N ASP A 139 -24.39 -5.81 16.34
CA ASP A 139 -24.22 -7.24 16.59
C ASP A 139 -23.14 -7.77 15.64
N PRO A 140 -21.93 -8.10 16.12
CA PRO A 140 -20.87 -8.67 15.29
C PRO A 140 -21.26 -10.05 14.73
N THR A 141 -22.28 -10.70 15.32
CA THR A 141 -22.84 -11.91 14.76
C THR A 141 -23.74 -11.55 13.58
N ILE A 142 -23.24 -11.71 12.36
CA ILE A 142 -23.99 -11.52 11.10
C ILE A 142 -25.05 -12.63 10.95
N THR A 143 -25.73 -12.99 12.01
CA THR A 143 -26.75 -14.06 12.06
C THR A 143 -28.16 -13.51 12.23
N SER A 144 -28.31 -12.19 12.16
CA SER A 144 -29.60 -11.57 12.43
C SER A 144 -30.51 -11.58 11.20
N THR A 145 -31.79 -11.46 11.45
CA THR A 145 -32.86 -11.26 10.46
C THR A 145 -32.75 -9.89 9.75
N VAL A 146 -31.85 -9.01 10.19
CA VAL A 146 -31.62 -7.68 9.60
C VAL A 146 -30.82 -7.81 8.32
N PRO A 147 -31.31 -7.28 7.19
CA PRO A 147 -30.62 -7.36 5.92
C PRO A 147 -29.24 -6.70 5.95
N VAL A 148 -28.28 -7.34 5.27
CA VAL A 148 -26.95 -6.81 5.02
C VAL A 148 -26.87 -6.36 3.56
N GLY A 149 -26.52 -5.09 3.31
CA GLY A 149 -26.29 -4.58 1.96
C GLY A 149 -24.89 -4.92 1.46
N VAL A 150 -24.79 -5.32 0.19
CA VAL A 150 -23.52 -5.52 -0.52
C VAL A 150 -23.67 -5.14 -1.99
N VAL A 151 -22.56 -4.80 -2.64
CA VAL A 151 -22.51 -4.69 -4.10
C VAL A 151 -22.43 -6.10 -4.69
N LEU A 152 -23.28 -6.39 -5.68
CA LEU A 152 -23.30 -7.67 -6.37
C LEU A 152 -21.95 -7.95 -7.05
N GLY A 153 -21.41 -9.13 -6.85
CA GLY A 153 -20.10 -9.54 -7.40
C GLY A 153 -18.88 -8.98 -6.69
N SER A 154 -19.05 -8.17 -5.63
CA SER A 154 -17.94 -7.67 -4.81
C SER A 154 -17.34 -8.76 -3.91
N ASP A 155 -16.22 -8.44 -3.27
CA ASP A 155 -15.63 -9.28 -2.22
C ASP A 155 -16.58 -9.46 -1.03
N GLY A 156 -17.39 -8.46 -0.71
CA GLY A 156 -18.44 -8.53 0.30
C GLY A 156 -19.52 -9.57 -0.04
N ASP A 157 -19.96 -9.61 -1.29
CA ASP A 157 -20.89 -10.65 -1.78
C ASP A 157 -20.24 -12.03 -1.71
N SER A 158 -19.01 -12.17 -2.19
CA SER A 158 -18.25 -13.43 -2.15
C SER A 158 -18.08 -13.95 -0.72
N TYR A 159 -17.80 -13.07 0.22
CA TYR A 159 -17.73 -13.37 1.64
C TYR A 159 -19.06 -13.88 2.20
N LEU A 160 -20.19 -13.21 1.92
CA LEU A 160 -21.51 -13.63 2.40
C LEU A 160 -21.95 -14.97 1.79
N ARG A 161 -21.67 -15.21 0.50
CA ARG A 161 -21.90 -16.50 -0.15
C ARG A 161 -21.09 -17.63 0.49
N SER A 162 -19.83 -17.38 0.85
CA SER A 162 -18.99 -18.36 1.54
C SER A 162 -19.56 -18.72 2.93
N ARG A 163 -20.03 -17.72 3.68
CA ARG A 163 -20.69 -17.93 4.97
C ARG A 163 -22.00 -18.72 4.85
N ALA A 164 -22.80 -18.43 3.83
CA ALA A 164 -24.04 -19.16 3.58
C ALA A 164 -23.77 -20.65 3.30
N ARG A 165 -22.74 -20.98 2.50
CA ARG A 165 -22.30 -22.36 2.29
C ARG A 165 -21.83 -23.04 3.58
N ALA A 166 -21.29 -22.29 4.54
CA ALA A 166 -20.91 -22.77 5.86
C ALA A 166 -22.10 -22.83 6.88
N GLY A 167 -23.33 -22.69 6.42
CA GLY A 167 -24.55 -22.76 7.27
C GLY A 167 -24.80 -21.47 8.08
N LYS A 168 -24.12 -20.36 7.77
CA LYS A 168 -24.23 -19.05 8.45
C LYS A 168 -24.86 -18.01 7.51
N ALA A 169 -26.03 -18.34 6.93
CA ALA A 169 -26.73 -17.47 6.00
C ALA A 169 -27.22 -16.18 6.70
N SER A 170 -27.24 -15.09 5.93
CA SER A 170 -27.81 -13.80 6.30
C SER A 170 -28.83 -13.39 5.26
N VAL A 171 -29.80 -12.54 5.62
CA VAL A 171 -30.62 -11.87 4.62
C VAL A 171 -29.74 -10.82 3.92
N VAL A 172 -29.64 -10.89 2.59
CA VAL A 172 -28.77 -10.02 1.80
C VAL A 172 -29.61 -9.14 0.88
N ARG A 173 -29.29 -7.85 0.82
CA ARG A 173 -29.78 -6.93 -0.21
C ARG A 173 -28.63 -6.57 -1.14
N TYR A 174 -28.85 -6.79 -2.43
CA TYR A 174 -27.86 -6.56 -3.47
C TYR A 174 -28.08 -5.20 -4.12
N TYR A 175 -26.96 -4.53 -4.41
CA TYR A 175 -26.90 -3.25 -5.12
C TYR A 175 -25.93 -3.39 -6.28
N ASP A 176 -26.16 -2.65 -7.36
CA ASP A 176 -25.30 -2.75 -8.55
C ASP A 176 -24.02 -1.91 -8.42
N THR A 177 -24.08 -0.87 -7.59
CA THR A 177 -22.93 0.07 -7.42
C THR A 177 -22.72 0.46 -5.96
N THR A 178 -21.49 0.90 -5.67
CA THR A 178 -21.14 1.48 -4.36
C THR A 178 -21.98 2.73 -4.04
N ALA A 179 -22.35 3.53 -5.05
CA ALA A 179 -23.20 4.70 -4.85
C ALA A 179 -24.61 4.30 -4.37
N GLN A 180 -25.24 3.31 -4.99
CA GLN A 180 -26.52 2.77 -4.55
C GLN A 180 -26.45 2.14 -3.15
N LEU A 181 -25.36 1.42 -2.85
CA LEU A 181 -25.13 0.86 -1.52
C LEU A 181 -25.00 1.97 -0.47
N TRP A 182 -24.30 3.06 -0.80
CA TRP A 182 -24.15 4.23 0.05
C TRP A 182 -25.50 4.92 0.29
N GLU A 183 -26.27 5.16 -0.77
CA GLU A 183 -27.62 5.71 -0.67
C GLU A 183 -28.51 4.86 0.25
N ALA A 184 -28.49 3.55 0.05
CA ALA A 184 -29.29 2.62 0.86
C ALA A 184 -28.93 2.67 2.34
N LEU A 185 -27.65 2.81 2.70
CA LEU A 185 -27.21 2.98 4.07
C LEU A 185 -27.63 4.35 4.61
N GLN A 186 -27.41 5.44 3.88
CA GLN A 186 -27.73 6.80 4.30
C GLN A 186 -29.23 7.01 4.49
N CYS A 187 -30.05 6.49 3.59
CA CYS A 187 -31.50 6.65 3.63
C CYS A 187 -32.21 5.61 4.50
N GLY A 188 -31.46 4.70 5.14
CA GLY A 188 -32.02 3.71 6.07
C GLY A 188 -32.72 2.52 5.41
N PHE A 189 -32.53 2.30 4.09
CA PHE A 189 -33.03 1.10 3.41
C PHE A 189 -32.31 -0.17 3.85
N VAL A 190 -31.08 -0.04 4.35
CA VAL A 190 -30.33 -1.05 5.10
C VAL A 190 -29.71 -0.42 6.35
N GLU A 191 -29.60 -1.19 7.42
CA GLU A 191 -28.95 -0.73 8.66
C GLU A 191 -27.46 -0.99 8.68
N ARG A 192 -26.98 -1.92 7.84
CA ARG A 192 -25.57 -2.33 7.76
C ARG A 192 -25.21 -2.79 6.36
N ILE A 193 -23.94 -2.64 6.04
CA ILE A 193 -23.33 -3.07 4.79
C ILE A 193 -22.01 -3.79 5.08
N ILE A 194 -21.51 -4.52 4.08
CA ILE A 194 -20.14 -5.02 4.07
C ILE A 194 -19.49 -4.51 2.79
N THR A 195 -18.37 -3.82 2.94
CA THR A 195 -17.59 -3.29 1.84
C THR A 195 -16.11 -3.23 2.20
N GLU A 196 -15.25 -2.90 1.27
CA GLU A 196 -13.81 -2.73 1.47
C GLU A 196 -13.54 -1.52 2.37
N ARG A 197 -12.38 -1.55 3.06
CA ARG A 197 -11.98 -0.50 4.00
C ARG A 197 -11.90 0.88 3.33
N SER A 198 -11.40 0.99 2.10
CA SER A 198 -11.32 2.28 1.40
C SER A 198 -12.68 2.95 1.24
N THR A 199 -13.70 2.17 0.88
CA THR A 199 -15.09 2.61 0.79
C THR A 199 -15.65 2.94 2.18
N THR A 200 -15.39 2.11 3.19
CA THR A 200 -15.79 2.36 4.58
C THR A 200 -15.19 3.66 5.11
N ASP A 201 -13.89 3.87 4.90
CA ASP A 201 -13.18 5.09 5.31
C ASP A 201 -13.77 6.34 4.63
N ALA A 202 -14.12 6.25 3.34
CA ALA A 202 -14.80 7.34 2.61
C ALA A 202 -16.18 7.65 3.18
N MET A 203 -16.99 6.61 3.44
CA MET A 203 -18.33 6.75 4.01
C MET A 203 -18.28 7.33 5.44
N GLN A 204 -17.35 6.90 6.29
CA GLN A 204 -17.17 7.44 7.64
C GLN A 204 -16.68 8.88 7.65
N ARG A 205 -15.92 9.32 6.64
CA ARG A 205 -15.56 10.75 6.48
C ARG A 205 -16.78 11.60 6.11
N ALA A 206 -17.66 11.06 5.28
CA ALA A 206 -18.90 11.74 4.89
C ALA A 206 -19.93 11.75 6.04
N ASP A 207 -19.98 10.68 6.85
CA ASP A 207 -20.89 10.57 7.99
C ASP A 207 -20.19 9.91 9.18
N GLN A 208 -19.76 10.74 10.13
CA GLN A 208 -19.06 10.31 11.35
C GLN A 208 -19.96 9.55 12.36
N SER A 209 -21.26 9.50 12.15
CA SER A 209 -22.18 8.70 12.97
C SER A 209 -22.12 7.20 12.66
N LEU A 210 -21.51 6.84 11.53
CA LEU A 210 -21.37 5.44 11.12
C LEU A 210 -20.33 4.69 11.95
N ILE A 211 -20.65 3.46 12.30
CA ILE A 211 -19.83 2.60 13.15
C ILE A 211 -19.25 1.47 12.31
N ALA A 212 -17.93 1.47 12.17
CA ALA A 212 -17.22 0.34 11.58
C ALA A 212 -17.02 -0.77 12.62
N GLY A 213 -17.30 -2.00 12.21
CA GLY A 213 -17.00 -3.18 13.03
C GLY A 213 -15.56 -3.69 12.81
N PRO A 214 -15.20 -4.81 13.47
CA PRO A 214 -13.90 -5.43 13.26
C PRO A 214 -13.76 -5.92 11.82
N PRO A 215 -12.53 -5.92 11.28
CA PRO A 215 -12.25 -6.45 9.94
C PRO A 215 -12.73 -7.90 9.80
N LEU A 216 -13.33 -8.21 8.67
CA LEU A 216 -13.79 -9.55 8.31
C LEU A 216 -12.77 -10.30 7.46
N SER A 217 -11.87 -9.59 6.82
CA SER A 217 -10.74 -10.11 6.04
C SER A 217 -9.59 -9.12 6.03
N ASP A 218 -8.41 -9.59 5.63
CA ASP A 218 -7.23 -8.79 5.36
C ASP A 218 -6.95 -8.77 3.85
N ALA A 219 -6.61 -7.59 3.33
CA ALA A 219 -6.13 -7.38 1.97
C ALA A 219 -5.04 -6.29 1.99
N PRO A 220 -3.83 -6.62 2.49
CA PRO A 220 -2.75 -5.66 2.63
C PRO A 220 -2.20 -5.24 1.26
N TYR A 221 -2.10 -3.93 1.03
CA TYR A 221 -1.48 -3.34 -0.16
C TYR A 221 -0.04 -2.94 0.15
N VAL A 222 0.85 -3.21 -0.79
CA VAL A 222 2.29 -3.04 -0.68
C VAL A 222 2.86 -2.35 -1.92
N VAL A 223 4.01 -1.70 -1.76
CA VAL A 223 4.85 -1.33 -2.89
C VAL A 223 5.64 -2.57 -3.30
N VAL A 224 5.65 -2.87 -4.61
CA VAL A 224 6.40 -4.00 -5.17
C VAL A 224 7.70 -3.47 -5.77
N LEU A 225 8.81 -4.14 -5.47
CA LEU A 225 10.16 -3.77 -5.89
C LEU A 225 10.87 -4.96 -6.56
N PRO A 226 11.89 -4.72 -7.38
CA PRO A 226 12.75 -5.79 -7.87
C PRO A 226 13.36 -6.62 -6.73
N TYR A 227 13.59 -7.90 -7.00
CA TYR A 227 14.09 -8.83 -5.98
C TYR A 227 15.41 -8.41 -5.33
N ASP A 228 16.30 -7.77 -6.07
CA ASP A 228 17.62 -7.29 -5.65
C ASP A 228 17.64 -5.87 -5.08
N ALA A 229 16.50 -5.19 -5.01
CA ALA A 229 16.35 -3.81 -4.50
C ALA A 229 16.32 -3.75 -2.95
N LEU A 230 17.39 -4.19 -2.28
CA LEU A 230 17.45 -4.29 -0.81
C LEU A 230 17.38 -2.92 -0.13
N TYR A 231 18.32 -2.03 -0.45
CA TYR A 231 18.37 -0.70 0.17
C TYR A 231 17.22 0.21 -0.26
N LEU A 232 16.75 0.05 -1.50
CA LEU A 232 15.55 0.76 -1.95
C LEU A 232 14.33 0.33 -1.12
N THR A 233 14.20 -0.97 -0.80
CA THR A 233 13.13 -1.48 0.06
C THR A 233 13.18 -0.85 1.45
N ASP A 234 14.36 -0.73 2.05
CA ASP A 234 14.54 -0.09 3.36
C ASP A 234 14.17 1.40 3.34
N ILE A 235 14.55 2.11 2.27
CA ILE A 235 14.16 3.53 2.09
C ILE A 235 12.64 3.65 1.94
N VAL A 236 12.01 2.79 1.15
CA VAL A 236 10.55 2.76 0.98
C VAL A 236 9.88 2.52 2.33
N ASN A 237 10.29 1.49 3.09
CA ASN A 237 9.72 1.17 4.40
C ASN A 237 9.88 2.31 5.41
N THR A 238 11.06 2.91 5.46
CA THR A 238 11.34 4.06 6.33
C THR A 238 10.46 5.26 5.96
N THR A 239 10.28 5.51 4.66
CA THR A 239 9.42 6.58 4.18
C THR A 239 7.96 6.32 4.52
N LEU A 240 7.45 5.09 4.31
CA LEU A 240 6.08 4.71 4.67
C LEU A 240 5.81 4.89 6.17
N ALA A 241 6.77 4.51 7.02
CA ALA A 241 6.69 4.71 8.47
C ALA A 241 6.68 6.21 8.85
N ALA A 242 7.51 7.03 8.20
CA ALA A 242 7.54 8.48 8.40
C ALA A 242 6.23 9.14 7.99
N LEU A 243 5.66 8.77 6.83
CA LEU A 243 4.38 9.27 6.33
C LEU A 243 3.22 8.93 7.29
N GLN A 244 3.28 7.79 7.96
CA GLN A 244 2.31 7.42 8.98
C GLN A 244 2.46 8.30 10.23
N THR A 245 3.71 8.48 10.69
CA THR A 245 3.99 9.16 11.97
C THR A 245 3.75 10.67 11.89
N ASP A 246 4.07 11.30 10.75
CA ASP A 246 3.93 12.76 10.55
C ASP A 246 2.55 13.20 10.00
N GLY A 247 1.64 12.25 9.83
CA GLY A 247 0.26 12.49 9.40
C GLY A 247 0.11 12.77 7.89
N ARG A 248 1.17 12.70 7.07
CA ARG A 248 1.05 12.88 5.61
C ARG A 248 0.17 11.79 4.98
N ARG A 249 0.25 10.54 5.49
CA ARG A 249 -0.60 9.45 5.00
C ARG A 249 -2.09 9.71 5.29
N ALA A 250 -2.42 10.30 6.43
CA ALA A 250 -3.80 10.70 6.73
C ALA A 250 -4.29 11.77 5.75
N ARG A 251 -3.47 12.79 5.45
CA ARG A 251 -3.84 13.83 4.46
C ARG A 251 -4.03 13.28 3.04
N ILE A 252 -3.23 12.27 2.64
CA ILE A 252 -3.45 11.56 1.37
C ILE A 252 -4.81 10.82 1.41
N ALA A 253 -5.11 10.13 2.50
CA ALA A 253 -6.39 9.45 2.68
C ALA A 253 -7.57 10.42 2.65
N ASP A 254 -7.48 11.57 3.32
CA ASP A 254 -8.53 12.59 3.35
C ASP A 254 -8.82 13.17 1.95
N ARG A 255 -7.81 13.21 1.09
CA ARG A 255 -7.96 13.69 -0.28
C ARG A 255 -8.63 12.67 -1.20
N TRP A 256 -8.32 11.38 -1.05
CA TRP A 256 -8.69 10.36 -2.03
C TRP A 256 -9.80 9.41 -1.58
N LEU A 257 -9.90 9.13 -0.28
CA LEU A 257 -10.93 8.27 0.27
C LEU A 257 -12.16 9.12 0.60
N THR A 258 -12.87 9.54 -0.43
CA THR A 258 -14.06 10.38 -0.38
C THR A 258 -15.20 9.73 -1.13
N ILE A 259 -16.43 10.09 -0.78
CA ILE A 259 -17.64 9.67 -1.46
C ILE A 259 -18.60 10.87 -1.52
N ASP A 260 -19.36 10.96 -2.61
CA ASP A 260 -20.31 12.06 -2.79
C ASP A 260 -21.45 11.97 -1.76
N PRO A 261 -21.93 13.12 -1.27
CA PRO A 261 -23.07 13.16 -0.35
C PRO A 261 -24.34 12.65 -1.03
N VAL A 262 -25.19 12.00 -0.21
CA VAL A 262 -26.49 11.49 -0.68
C VAL A 262 -27.60 12.44 -0.24
N ILE A 263 -28.54 12.69 -1.15
CA ILE A 263 -29.80 13.37 -0.86
C ILE A 263 -30.90 12.29 -0.80
N CYS A 264 -31.36 11.97 0.40
CA CYS A 264 -32.42 10.97 0.56
C CYS A 264 -33.75 11.50 0.02
N PRO A 265 -34.53 10.66 -0.71
CA PRO A 265 -35.87 11.00 -1.12
C PRO A 265 -36.71 11.28 0.15
N GLN A 266 -37.50 12.35 0.10
CA GLN A 266 -38.45 12.66 1.17
C GLN A 266 -39.53 11.59 1.15
N PRO A 267 -40.00 11.09 2.30
CA PRO A 267 -41.18 10.24 2.34
C PRO A 267 -42.39 11.03 1.84
N GLU A 268 -43.09 10.49 0.84
CA GLU A 268 -44.36 11.05 0.38
C GLU A 268 -45.44 10.99 1.46
#